data_efe5983a9ace90f028f9b6ce11ff88f9
#
_entry.id   efe5983a9ace90f028f9b6ce11ff88f9
#
_cell.length_a   1.000
_cell.length_b   1.000
_cell.length_c   1.000
_cell.angle_alpha   90.00
_cell.angle_beta   90.00
_cell.angle_gamma   90.00
#
_symmetry.space_group_name_H-M   'P 1'
#
loop_
_entity.id
_entity.type
_entity.pdbx_description
1 polymer ?
#
loop_
_entity_poly.entity_id
_entity_poly.type
_entity_poly.pdbx_seq_one_letter_code
_entity_poly.pdbx_strand_id
1 'polypeptide(L)'
;MSDSVGQYLNEIGMVPLLNAQEERQLSQTIEAGTDARARKEAGETGREIVRAIRAAEQAKDRFIRSNLRLVVSVARRYPLPPGMELLDLIQEGNLGLEHAVDKFDWRK
;
A
#
# COMPACT_ATOMS: atom_id res chain seq x y z
N MET A 1 -0.20 -26.71 5.07
CA MET A 1 -0.47 -26.19 3.85
C MET A 1 -1.23 -24.91 3.84
N SER A 2 -2.45 -24.94 4.22
CA SER A 2 -3.25 -23.73 4.24
C SER A 2 -2.88 -22.77 5.37
N ASP A 3 -2.04 -23.20 6.31
CA ASP A 3 -1.75 -22.41 7.51
C ASP A 3 -1.09 -21.08 7.22
N SER A 4 -0.17 -21.06 6.23
CA SER A 4 0.51 -19.80 5.90
C SER A 4 -0.44 -18.80 5.26
N VAL A 5 -1.36 -19.26 4.41
CA VAL A 5 -2.37 -18.38 3.81
C VAL A 5 -3.36 -17.92 4.87
N GLY A 6 -3.83 -18.83 5.72
CA GLY A 6 -4.75 -18.50 6.81
C GLY A 6 -4.15 -17.50 7.77
N GLN A 7 -2.88 -17.67 8.12
CA GLN A 7 -2.17 -16.77 8.99
C GLN A 7 -2.03 -15.39 8.36
N TYR A 8 -1.68 -15.33 7.09
CA TYR A 8 -1.58 -14.09 6.33
C TYR A 8 -2.92 -13.34 6.32
N LEU A 9 -4.01 -14.04 6.06
CA LEU A 9 -5.34 -13.44 6.04
C LEU A 9 -5.77 -12.93 7.43
N ASN A 10 -5.39 -13.64 8.48
CA ASN A 10 -5.66 -13.20 9.84
C ASN A 10 -4.90 -11.93 10.17
N GLU A 11 -3.64 -11.85 9.80
CA GLU A 11 -2.82 -10.66 10.01
C GLU A 11 -3.41 -9.46 9.30
N ILE A 12 -3.83 -9.64 8.05
CA ILE A 12 -4.48 -8.57 7.28
C ILE A 12 -5.76 -8.12 7.97
N GLY A 13 -6.54 -9.07 8.51
CA GLY A 13 -7.77 -8.76 9.21
C GLY A 13 -7.57 -7.93 10.46
N MET A 14 -6.38 -7.96 11.03
CA MET A 14 -6.03 -7.19 12.23
C MET A 14 -5.63 -5.75 11.94
N VAL A 15 -5.32 -5.43 10.69
CA VAL A 15 -4.96 -4.06 10.33
C VAL A 15 -6.21 -3.20 10.32
N PRO A 16 -6.25 -2.09 11.09
CA PRO A 16 -7.42 -1.23 11.12
C PRO A 16 -7.70 -0.60 9.76
N LEU A 17 -8.96 -0.45 9.44
CA LEU A 17 -9.36 0.28 8.24
C LEU A 17 -9.07 1.77 8.43
N LEU A 18 -8.74 2.43 7.32
CA LEU A 18 -8.49 3.87 7.33
C LEU A 18 -9.79 4.62 7.10
N ASN A 19 -9.96 5.74 7.80
CA ASN A 19 -11.02 6.68 7.47
C ASN A 19 -10.49 7.69 6.44
N ALA A 20 -11.39 8.55 5.93
CA ALA A 20 -11.03 9.51 4.89
C ALA A 20 -9.94 10.48 5.33
N GLN A 21 -9.97 10.90 6.58
CA GLN A 21 -8.95 11.81 7.12
C GLN A 21 -7.59 11.15 7.17
N GLU A 22 -7.54 9.90 7.64
CA GLU A 22 -6.30 9.14 7.70
C GLU A 22 -5.73 8.88 6.30
N GLU A 23 -6.60 8.55 5.33
CA GLU A 23 -6.16 8.37 3.95
C GLU A 23 -5.54 9.65 3.40
N ARG A 24 -6.16 10.79 3.69
CA ARG A 24 -5.64 12.08 3.24
C ARG A 24 -4.28 12.38 3.86
N GLN A 25 -4.12 12.14 5.17
CA GLN A 25 -2.85 12.37 5.86
C GLN A 25 -1.75 11.49 5.30
N LEU A 26 -2.03 10.20 5.08
CA LEU A 26 -1.06 9.29 4.52
C LEU A 26 -0.68 9.68 3.09
N SER A 27 -1.66 10.11 2.30
CA SER A 27 -1.42 10.54 0.92
C SER A 27 -0.55 11.79 0.87
N GLN A 28 -0.77 12.74 1.78
CA GLN A 28 0.09 13.92 1.88
C GLN A 28 1.52 13.56 2.24
N THR A 29 1.69 12.60 3.16
CA THR A 29 3.02 12.12 3.54
C THR A 29 3.72 11.43 2.37
N ILE A 30 2.99 10.64 1.60
CA ILE A 30 3.52 9.97 0.42
C ILE A 30 3.95 11.01 -0.62
N GLU A 31 3.16 12.03 -0.85
CA GLU A 31 3.48 13.10 -1.79
C GLU A 31 4.74 13.85 -1.35
N ALA A 32 4.85 14.17 -0.06
CA ALA A 32 6.05 14.82 0.47
C ALA A 32 7.30 13.97 0.24
N GLY A 33 7.16 12.65 0.33
CA GLY A 33 8.27 11.73 0.04
C GLY A 33 8.66 11.73 -1.42
N THR A 34 7.69 11.82 -2.32
CA THR A 34 7.94 11.92 -3.76
C THR A 34 8.73 13.18 -4.08
N ASP A 35 8.30 14.31 -3.50
CA ASP A 35 9.00 15.59 -3.66
C ASP A 35 10.43 15.50 -3.10
N ALA A 36 10.60 14.87 -1.94
CA ALA A 36 11.90 14.70 -1.32
C ALA A 36 12.84 13.84 -2.17
N ARG A 37 12.32 12.80 -2.81
CA ARG A 37 13.11 11.96 -3.72
C ARG A 37 13.60 12.76 -4.92
N ALA A 38 12.74 13.60 -5.48
CA ALA A 38 13.11 14.47 -6.58
C ALA A 38 14.21 15.43 -6.18
N ARG A 39 14.13 16.00 -4.99
CA ARG A 39 15.17 16.90 -4.46
C ARG A 39 16.48 16.15 -4.25
N LYS A 40 16.42 14.93 -3.75
CA LYS A 40 17.60 14.10 -3.54
C LYS A 40 18.27 13.77 -4.88
N GLU A 41 17.50 13.45 -5.90
CA GLU A 41 18.02 13.17 -7.22
C GLU A 41 18.67 14.41 -7.84
N ALA A 42 18.18 15.59 -7.47
CA ALA A 42 18.76 16.86 -7.91
C ALA A 42 20.03 17.23 -7.13
N GLY A 43 20.46 16.38 -6.19
CA GLY A 43 21.69 16.59 -5.45
C GLY A 43 21.54 17.24 -4.11
N GLU A 44 20.31 17.52 -3.66
CA GLU A 44 20.08 18.09 -2.34
C GLU A 44 20.27 17.04 -1.26
N THR A 45 20.76 17.48 -0.11
CA THR A 45 20.96 16.60 1.05
C THR A 45 20.36 17.27 2.27
N GLY A 46 20.09 16.47 3.29
CA GLY A 46 19.58 16.96 4.54
C GLY A 46 18.75 15.91 5.26
N ARG A 47 18.64 16.06 6.57
CA ARG A 47 17.86 15.14 7.39
C ARG A 47 16.37 15.17 7.04
N GLU A 48 15.89 16.33 6.65
CA GLU A 48 14.49 16.51 6.28
C GLU A 48 14.11 15.65 5.08
N ILE A 49 15.01 15.59 4.09
CA ILE A 49 14.80 14.78 2.90
C ILE A 49 14.74 13.30 3.26
N VAL A 50 15.68 12.83 4.06
CA VAL A 50 15.74 11.44 4.49
C VAL A 50 14.50 11.08 5.31
N ARG A 51 14.08 11.95 6.23
CA ARG A 51 12.89 11.74 7.05
C ARG A 51 11.63 11.68 6.20
N ALA A 52 11.49 12.57 5.22
CA ALA A 52 10.33 12.61 4.36
C ALA A 52 10.21 11.33 3.52
N ILE A 53 11.32 10.84 3.00
CA ILE A 53 11.34 9.60 2.21
C ILE A 53 10.95 8.42 3.10
N ARG A 54 11.53 8.32 4.30
CA ARG A 54 11.23 7.23 5.22
C ARG A 54 9.78 7.26 5.68
N ALA A 55 9.27 8.44 6.02
CA ALA A 55 7.88 8.59 6.43
C ALA A 55 6.93 8.20 5.30
N ALA A 56 7.28 8.54 4.06
CA ALA A 56 6.48 8.17 2.89
C ALA A 56 6.44 6.65 2.69
N GLU A 57 7.55 5.97 2.90
CA GLU A 57 7.58 4.50 2.79
C GLU A 57 6.70 3.84 3.84
N GLN A 58 6.72 4.35 5.07
CA GLN A 58 5.88 3.85 6.14
C GLN A 58 4.40 4.14 5.86
N ALA A 59 4.10 5.34 5.37
CA ALA A 59 2.73 5.73 5.02
C ALA A 59 2.19 4.88 3.89
N LYS A 60 3.01 4.60 2.88
CA LYS A 60 2.64 3.76 1.75
C LYS A 60 2.34 2.33 2.22
N ASP A 61 3.19 1.78 3.08
CA ASP A 61 2.98 0.45 3.64
C ASP A 61 1.67 0.39 4.41
N ARG A 62 1.40 1.37 5.26
CA ARG A 62 0.16 1.45 6.02
C ARG A 62 -1.07 1.53 5.11
N PHE A 63 -0.98 2.35 4.07
CA PHE A 63 -2.07 2.54 3.11
C PHE A 63 -2.37 1.21 2.40
N ILE A 64 -1.33 0.54 1.93
CA ILE A 64 -1.46 -0.73 1.22
C ILE A 64 -2.04 -1.80 2.14
N ARG A 65 -1.54 -1.94 3.36
CA ARG A 65 -2.02 -2.94 4.31
C ARG A 65 -3.50 -2.74 4.64
N SER A 66 -3.93 -1.51 4.83
CA SER A 66 -5.33 -1.22 5.15
C SER A 66 -6.26 -1.56 3.99
N ASN A 67 -5.82 -1.33 2.76
CA ASN A 67 -6.61 -1.64 1.57
C ASN A 67 -6.50 -3.10 1.15
N LEU A 68 -5.51 -3.83 1.66
CA LEU A 68 -5.32 -5.23 1.32
C LEU A 68 -6.50 -6.09 1.76
N ARG A 69 -7.20 -5.70 2.83
CA ARG A 69 -8.43 -6.36 3.25
C ARG A 69 -9.48 -6.33 2.14
N LEU A 70 -9.59 -5.20 1.45
CA LEU A 70 -10.50 -5.07 0.32
C LEU A 70 -10.05 -5.95 -0.84
N VAL A 71 -8.75 -5.95 -1.13
CA VAL A 71 -8.18 -6.78 -2.20
C VAL A 71 -8.50 -8.26 -1.95
N VAL A 72 -8.30 -8.74 -0.73
CA VAL A 72 -8.60 -10.12 -0.37
C VAL A 72 -10.09 -10.41 -0.51
N SER A 73 -10.93 -9.50 -0.05
CA SER A 73 -12.38 -9.65 -0.12
C SER A 73 -12.87 -9.75 -1.57
N VAL A 74 -12.31 -8.91 -2.43
CA VAL A 74 -12.66 -8.92 -3.86
C VAL A 74 -12.13 -10.20 -4.51
N ALA A 75 -10.88 -10.57 -4.24
CA ALA A 75 -10.26 -11.75 -4.84
C ALA A 75 -11.04 -13.03 -4.55
N ARG A 76 -11.62 -13.14 -3.36
CA ARG A 76 -12.40 -14.32 -2.98
C ARG A 76 -13.69 -14.49 -3.77
N ARG A 77 -14.18 -13.42 -4.40
CA ARG A 77 -15.43 -13.46 -5.16
C ARG A 77 -15.25 -13.89 -6.60
N TYR A 78 -14.02 -13.93 -7.08
CA TYR A 78 -13.75 -14.30 -8.46
C TYR A 78 -13.33 -15.74 -8.57
N PRO A 79 -13.80 -16.46 -9.62
CA PRO A 79 -13.30 -17.80 -9.88
C PRO A 79 -11.83 -17.73 -10.26
N LEU A 80 -11.05 -18.67 -9.72
CA LEU A 80 -9.62 -18.73 -10.01
C LEU A 80 -9.38 -19.35 -11.39
N PRO A 81 -8.55 -18.72 -12.24
CA PRO A 81 -8.13 -19.36 -13.49
C PRO A 81 -7.37 -20.64 -13.22
N PRO A 82 -7.37 -21.58 -14.17
CA PRO A 82 -6.60 -22.81 -14.00
C PRO A 82 -5.12 -22.50 -13.74
N GLY A 83 -4.57 -23.17 -12.73
CA GLY A 83 -3.17 -23.00 -12.37
C GLY A 83 -2.89 -21.78 -11.47
N MET A 84 -3.90 -21.01 -11.11
CA MET A 84 -3.74 -19.87 -10.22
C MET A 84 -4.35 -20.14 -8.85
N GLU A 85 -3.63 -19.78 -7.81
CA GLU A 85 -4.12 -19.86 -6.45
C GLU A 85 -4.62 -18.52 -5.95
N LEU A 86 -5.39 -18.52 -4.86
CA LEU A 86 -5.92 -17.28 -4.28
C LEU A 86 -4.79 -16.32 -3.92
N LEU A 87 -3.69 -16.81 -3.39
CA LEU A 87 -2.56 -15.97 -3.03
C LEU A 87 -1.96 -15.26 -4.24
N ASP A 88 -1.92 -15.94 -5.40
CA ASP A 88 -1.42 -15.32 -6.65
C ASP A 88 -2.31 -14.14 -7.06
N LEU A 89 -3.62 -14.31 -6.95
CA LEU A 89 -4.56 -13.25 -7.28
C LEU A 89 -4.43 -12.07 -6.32
N ILE A 90 -4.22 -12.35 -5.04
CA ILE A 90 -3.99 -11.31 -4.03
C ILE A 90 -2.71 -10.54 -4.34
N GLN A 91 -1.65 -11.22 -4.74
CA GLN A 91 -0.38 -10.58 -5.08
C GLN A 91 -0.52 -9.68 -6.30
N GLU A 92 -1.28 -10.09 -7.30
CA GLU A 92 -1.55 -9.24 -8.46
C GLU A 92 -2.35 -8.01 -8.07
N GLY A 93 -3.36 -8.18 -7.21
CA GLY A 93 -4.14 -7.06 -6.69
C GLY A 93 -3.28 -6.10 -5.89
N ASN A 94 -2.31 -6.61 -5.16
CA ASN A 94 -1.38 -5.82 -4.38
C ASN A 94 -0.48 -4.96 -5.27
N LEU A 95 -0.01 -5.50 -6.38
CA LEU A 95 0.77 -4.72 -7.36
C LEU A 95 -0.07 -3.59 -7.94
N GLY A 96 -1.32 -3.87 -8.28
CA GLY A 96 -2.24 -2.84 -8.76
C GLY A 96 -2.47 -1.76 -7.71
N LEU A 97 -2.58 -2.15 -6.46
CA LEU A 97 -2.76 -1.22 -5.36
C LEU A 97 -1.52 -0.32 -5.17
N GLU A 98 -0.32 -0.88 -5.28
CA GLU A 98 0.90 -0.09 -5.21
C GLU A 98 0.96 0.98 -6.30
N HIS A 99 0.58 0.63 -7.52
CA HIS A 99 0.51 1.59 -8.61
C HIS A 99 -0.53 2.68 -8.32
N ALA A 100 -1.68 2.29 -7.80
CA ALA A 100 -2.73 3.24 -7.48
C ALA A 100 -2.30 4.22 -6.40
N VAL A 101 -1.59 3.74 -5.38
CA VAL A 101 -1.07 4.59 -4.31
C VAL A 101 -0.07 5.60 -4.85
N ASP A 102 0.82 5.18 -5.74
CA ASP A 102 1.81 6.07 -6.32
C ASP A 102 1.18 7.17 -7.17
N LYS A 103 0.01 6.91 -7.76
CA LYS A 103 -0.68 7.86 -8.62
C LYS A 103 -1.80 8.61 -7.92
N PHE A 104 -2.07 8.27 -6.66
CA PHE A 104 -3.18 8.87 -5.94
C PHE A 104 -2.94 10.36 -5.68
N ASP A 105 -3.94 11.17 -6.03
CA ASP A 105 -3.91 12.60 -5.73
C ASP A 105 -4.96 12.88 -4.65
N TRP A 106 -4.49 13.17 -3.46
CA TRP A 106 -5.35 13.39 -2.30
C TRP A 106 -6.21 14.65 -2.42
N ARG A 107 -5.89 15.50 -3.40
CA ARG A 107 -6.64 16.73 -3.64
C ARG A 107 -7.93 16.50 -4.44
N LYS A 108 -8.04 15.33 -5.03
CA LYS A 108 -9.22 15.01 -5.85
C LYS A 108 -10.31 14.33 -5.08
#